data_b2dda4f2b179dc0c4215225e59dca234
#
_entry.id   b2dda4f2b179dc0c4215225e59dca234
#
_cell.length_a   1.000
_cell.length_b   1.000
_cell.length_c   1.000
_cell.angle_alpha   90.00
_cell.angle_beta   90.00
_cell.angle_gamma   90.00
#
_symmetry.space_group_name_H-M   'P 1'
#
loop_
_entity.id
_entity.type
_entity.pdbx_description
1 polymer ?
#
loop_
_entity_poly.entity_id
_entity_poly.type
_entity_poly.pdbx_seq_one_letter_code
_entity_poly.pdbx_strand_id
1 'polypeptide(L)'
;HPEVYILVLPAFGIFSEVISTFTAKRLFGYKSMVYASGAIAILGFIVWLHHFFTMGSSANVNAFFGIMTMVIAVPTGVKLFNWLFTMYRGRLILSVPVLWTLGFMVTFTIGGMTGVLLAIPGADYVLHNSLFLIAHFHNTIIGGAVFGYLAGFAFWFPKAMGFKLDEKTGKAAFWCWQIGFLLAFMPLYVLGFLGMTRRLNHTDNPDWNIWLYIAAFGAFVIAIGIFFQLLQLFVSFKNKEKLNDTTGDPWNGHTLEWSTASPPQFYNFAKIPHIKDIDAWTDMKERGESYQRPEKYTPIHMPKNTSAGVFMSMSFTLMGFALIWHIWWLAVVGLVAGIGVFIKRCYTSDVDYYVQVDEVERVEATHLSANTVGGRS
;
A
#
# COMPACT_ATOMS: atom_id res chain seq x y z
N HIS A 1 4.91 -17.99 -0.54
CA HIS A 1 3.50 -17.51 -0.61
C HIS A 1 3.16 -16.47 0.47
N PRO A 2 3.58 -16.59 1.74
CA PRO A 2 3.36 -15.53 2.75
C PRO A 2 3.88 -14.16 2.32
N GLU A 3 4.95 -14.10 1.55
CA GLU A 3 5.51 -12.84 1.01
C GLU A 3 4.46 -12.01 0.25
N VAL A 4 3.65 -12.64 -0.61
CA VAL A 4 2.63 -11.91 -1.39
C VAL A 4 1.56 -11.31 -0.48
N TYR A 5 1.21 -11.97 0.64
CA TYR A 5 0.24 -11.42 1.59
C TYR A 5 0.83 -10.34 2.49
N ILE A 6 2.12 -10.37 2.80
CA ILE A 6 2.81 -9.26 3.46
C ILE A 6 2.71 -7.98 2.62
N LEU A 7 2.75 -8.11 1.30
CA LEU A 7 2.63 -6.97 0.39
C LEU A 7 1.18 -6.52 0.19
N VAL A 8 0.23 -7.44 0.02
CA VAL A 8 -1.13 -7.08 -0.40
C VAL A 8 -2.08 -6.76 0.76
N LEU A 9 -1.89 -7.32 1.96
CA LEU A 9 -2.77 -7.03 3.11
C LEU A 9 -2.73 -5.55 3.53
N PRO A 10 -1.56 -4.88 3.61
CA PRO A 10 -1.54 -3.43 3.82
C PRO A 10 -2.24 -2.65 2.69
N ALA A 11 -2.07 -3.08 1.44
CA ALA A 11 -2.76 -2.46 0.30
C ALA A 11 -4.30 -2.58 0.44
N PHE A 12 -4.82 -3.69 0.94
CA PHE A 12 -6.26 -3.85 1.22
C PHE A 12 -6.76 -2.87 2.29
N GLY A 13 -5.94 -2.53 3.28
CA GLY A 13 -6.23 -1.46 4.24
C GLY A 13 -6.33 -0.10 3.53
N ILE A 14 -5.36 0.23 2.70
CA ILE A 14 -5.33 1.48 1.91
C ILE A 14 -6.60 1.61 1.07
N PHE A 15 -6.99 0.57 0.33
CA PHE A 15 -8.20 0.61 -0.50
C PHE A 15 -9.47 0.82 0.33
N SER A 16 -9.55 0.22 1.52
CA SER A 16 -10.69 0.41 2.42
C SER A 16 -10.83 1.87 2.86
N GLU A 17 -9.72 2.53 3.22
CA GLU A 17 -9.73 3.94 3.60
C GLU A 17 -10.05 4.86 2.42
N VAL A 18 -9.45 4.62 1.26
CA VAL A 18 -9.72 5.42 0.05
C VAL A 18 -11.18 5.29 -0.38
N ILE A 19 -11.73 4.07 -0.43
CA ILE A 19 -13.12 3.86 -0.86
C ILE A 19 -14.09 4.52 0.12
N SER A 20 -13.95 4.32 1.42
CA SER A 20 -14.85 4.91 2.42
C SER A 20 -14.80 6.45 2.38
N THR A 21 -13.62 7.03 2.31
CA THR A 21 -13.43 8.49 2.26
C THR A 21 -14.08 9.10 1.01
N PHE A 22 -13.76 8.59 -0.18
CA PHE A 22 -14.23 9.20 -1.44
C PHE A 22 -15.65 8.81 -1.86
N THR A 23 -16.28 7.88 -1.16
CA THR A 23 -17.71 7.60 -1.29
C THR A 23 -18.54 8.30 -0.24
N ALA A 24 -17.89 8.96 0.73
CA ALA A 24 -18.52 9.57 1.90
C ALA A 24 -19.44 8.57 2.66
N LYS A 25 -18.98 7.32 2.80
CA LYS A 25 -19.71 6.24 3.47
C LYS A 25 -18.78 5.44 4.37
N ARG A 26 -19.30 5.00 5.50
CA ARG A 26 -18.59 4.03 6.34
C ARG A 26 -18.37 2.73 5.57
N LEU A 27 -17.27 2.02 5.85
CA LEU A 27 -16.93 0.77 5.19
C LEU A 27 -18.01 -0.29 5.42
N PHE A 28 -18.63 -0.76 4.33
CA PHE A 28 -19.64 -1.80 4.41
C PHE A 28 -19.04 -3.11 4.94
N GLY A 29 -19.73 -3.72 5.92
CA GLY A 29 -19.33 -5.01 6.45
C GLY A 29 -17.97 -5.00 7.16
N TYR A 30 -17.64 -3.98 7.96
CA TYR A 30 -16.37 -3.86 8.65
C TYR A 30 -15.91 -5.17 9.34
N LYS A 31 -16.82 -5.79 10.14
CA LYS A 31 -16.48 -7.05 10.84
C LYS A 31 -16.11 -8.17 9.85
N SER A 32 -16.87 -8.33 8.77
CA SER A 32 -16.57 -9.35 7.74
C SER A 32 -15.25 -9.04 7.01
N MET A 33 -14.89 -7.75 6.83
CA MET A 33 -13.59 -7.35 6.29
C MET A 33 -12.42 -7.74 7.21
N VAL A 34 -12.59 -7.57 8.54
CA VAL A 34 -11.59 -7.99 9.54
C VAL A 34 -11.43 -9.50 9.53
N TYR A 35 -12.53 -10.26 9.60
CA TYR A 35 -12.47 -11.73 9.56
C TYR A 35 -11.91 -12.26 8.25
N ALA A 36 -12.27 -11.66 7.12
CA ALA A 36 -11.72 -12.03 5.82
C ALA A 36 -10.20 -11.78 5.76
N SER A 37 -9.72 -10.66 6.29
CA SER A 37 -8.27 -10.38 6.36
C SER A 37 -7.53 -11.38 7.24
N GLY A 38 -8.08 -11.71 8.43
CA GLY A 38 -7.53 -12.73 9.31
C GLY A 38 -7.51 -14.13 8.68
N ALA A 39 -8.60 -14.51 7.99
CA ALA A 39 -8.67 -15.77 7.27
C ALA A 39 -7.60 -15.86 6.15
N ILE A 40 -7.42 -14.80 5.35
CA ILE A 40 -6.39 -14.74 4.32
C ILE A 40 -5.00 -14.86 4.95
N ALA A 41 -4.73 -14.16 6.05
CA ALA A 41 -3.45 -14.22 6.73
C ALA A 41 -3.12 -15.64 7.22
N ILE A 42 -4.07 -16.34 7.85
CA ILE A 42 -3.88 -17.72 8.33
C ILE A 42 -3.73 -18.69 7.14
N LEU A 43 -4.64 -18.65 6.17
CA LEU A 43 -4.61 -19.53 5.00
C LEU A 43 -3.32 -19.34 4.20
N GLY A 44 -2.82 -18.11 4.08
CA GLY A 44 -1.58 -17.80 3.36
C GLY A 44 -0.37 -18.59 3.86
N PHE A 45 -0.35 -19.04 5.11
CA PHE A 45 0.75 -19.87 5.65
C PHE A 45 0.63 -21.36 5.33
N ILE A 46 -0.52 -21.87 4.91
CA ILE A 46 -0.76 -23.31 4.72
C ILE A 46 -0.97 -23.73 3.27
N VAL A 47 -0.68 -22.86 2.30
CA VAL A 47 -0.94 -23.10 0.88
C VAL A 47 0.30 -23.10 -0.02
N TRP A 48 1.49 -22.92 0.53
CA TRP A 48 2.71 -22.67 -0.25
C TRP A 48 3.06 -23.76 -1.28
N LEU A 49 2.64 -24.99 -1.10
CA LEU A 49 3.01 -26.12 -1.95
C LEU A 49 2.38 -26.03 -3.37
N HIS A 50 1.44 -25.12 -3.62
CA HIS A 50 0.96 -24.86 -4.96
C HIS A 50 2.07 -24.35 -5.91
N HIS A 51 3.20 -23.89 -5.40
CA HIS A 51 4.38 -23.56 -6.20
C HIS A 51 5.19 -24.81 -6.61
N PHE A 52 4.82 -26.00 -6.12
CA PHE A 52 5.57 -27.24 -6.24
C PHE A 52 4.75 -28.41 -6.79
N PHE A 53 3.59 -28.17 -7.41
CA PHE A 53 2.74 -29.22 -7.96
C PHE A 53 3.46 -30.12 -8.97
N THR A 54 4.42 -29.57 -9.73
CA THR A 54 5.20 -30.30 -10.74
C THR A 54 6.46 -30.99 -10.20
N MET A 55 6.70 -30.95 -8.88
CA MET A 55 7.94 -31.47 -8.28
C MET A 55 7.84 -32.92 -7.78
N GLY A 56 6.77 -33.65 -8.13
CA GLY A 56 6.63 -35.06 -7.81
C GLY A 56 5.97 -35.36 -6.47
N SER A 57 5.23 -34.43 -5.88
CA SER A 57 4.37 -34.69 -4.72
C SER A 57 3.23 -35.65 -5.08
N SER A 58 2.72 -36.41 -4.09
CA SER A 58 1.60 -37.32 -4.33
C SER A 58 0.32 -36.59 -4.74
N ALA A 59 -0.58 -37.27 -5.42
CA ALA A 59 -1.87 -36.72 -5.84
C ALA A 59 -2.70 -36.19 -4.68
N ASN A 60 -2.69 -36.87 -3.53
CA ASN A 60 -3.40 -36.42 -2.33
C ASN A 60 -2.82 -35.12 -1.77
N VAL A 61 -1.49 -34.97 -1.74
CA VAL A 61 -0.83 -33.75 -1.31
C VAL A 61 -1.17 -32.59 -2.24
N ASN A 62 -1.06 -32.80 -3.55
CA ASN A 62 -1.41 -31.77 -4.54
C ASN A 62 -2.89 -31.39 -4.45
N ALA A 63 -3.80 -32.35 -4.26
CA ALA A 63 -5.22 -32.09 -4.09
C ALA A 63 -5.50 -31.24 -2.83
N PHE A 64 -4.87 -31.58 -1.69
CA PHE A 64 -5.02 -30.83 -0.45
C PHE A 64 -4.59 -29.37 -0.63
N PHE A 65 -3.37 -29.13 -1.12
CA PHE A 65 -2.86 -27.77 -1.30
C PHE A 65 -3.61 -27.00 -2.39
N GLY A 66 -4.11 -27.66 -3.42
CA GLY A 66 -4.96 -27.05 -4.45
C GLY A 66 -6.29 -26.56 -3.86
N ILE A 67 -6.99 -27.40 -3.10
CA ILE A 67 -8.26 -27.05 -2.46
C ILE A 67 -8.04 -25.91 -1.45
N MET A 68 -7.04 -26.01 -0.59
CA MET A 68 -6.75 -24.97 0.40
C MET A 68 -6.40 -23.63 -0.25
N THR A 69 -5.71 -23.66 -1.39
CA THR A 69 -5.41 -22.45 -2.17
C THR A 69 -6.68 -21.83 -2.75
N MET A 70 -7.58 -22.64 -3.31
CA MET A 70 -8.86 -22.14 -3.84
C MET A 70 -9.75 -21.52 -2.75
N VAL A 71 -9.70 -22.03 -1.52
CA VAL A 71 -10.48 -21.49 -0.39
C VAL A 71 -10.15 -20.03 -0.11
N ILE A 72 -8.92 -19.55 -0.41
CA ILE A 72 -8.54 -18.13 -0.24
C ILE A 72 -9.37 -17.20 -1.13
N ALA A 73 -9.93 -17.69 -2.23
CA ALA A 73 -10.79 -16.90 -3.09
C ALA A 73 -12.08 -16.44 -2.36
N VAL A 74 -12.58 -17.21 -1.39
CA VAL A 74 -13.81 -16.89 -0.64
C VAL A 74 -13.64 -15.60 0.19
N PRO A 75 -12.70 -15.50 1.13
CA PRO A 75 -12.51 -14.26 1.89
C PRO A 75 -12.06 -13.09 1.01
N THR A 76 -11.33 -13.34 -0.06
CA THR A 76 -10.96 -12.31 -1.06
C THR A 76 -12.21 -11.77 -1.77
N GLY A 77 -13.12 -12.64 -2.18
CA GLY A 77 -14.42 -12.28 -2.75
C GLY A 77 -15.27 -11.44 -1.79
N VAL A 78 -15.33 -11.83 -0.50
CA VAL A 78 -16.00 -11.03 0.54
C VAL A 78 -15.47 -9.60 0.57
N LYS A 79 -14.14 -9.41 0.49
CA LYS A 79 -13.55 -8.07 0.48
C LYS A 79 -13.94 -7.28 -0.76
N LEU A 80 -13.84 -7.88 -1.95
CA LEU A 80 -14.21 -7.22 -3.21
C LEU A 80 -15.68 -6.78 -3.21
N PHE A 81 -16.61 -7.65 -2.78
CA PHE A 81 -18.02 -7.30 -2.69
C PHE A 81 -18.29 -6.21 -1.63
N ASN A 82 -17.62 -6.24 -0.49
CA ASN A 82 -17.78 -5.20 0.53
C ASN A 82 -17.29 -3.83 0.04
N TRP A 83 -16.22 -3.77 -0.75
CA TRP A 83 -15.79 -2.52 -1.40
C TRP A 83 -16.82 -2.05 -2.44
N LEU A 84 -17.37 -2.95 -3.27
CA LEU A 84 -18.45 -2.61 -4.21
C LEU A 84 -19.69 -2.10 -3.48
N PHE A 85 -20.13 -2.75 -2.37
CA PHE A 85 -21.26 -2.29 -1.58
C PHE A 85 -20.98 -0.98 -0.85
N THR A 86 -19.73 -0.70 -0.48
CA THR A 86 -19.35 0.62 0.04
C THR A 86 -19.52 1.69 -1.03
N MET A 87 -19.12 1.43 -2.28
CA MET A 87 -19.30 2.35 -3.39
C MET A 87 -20.76 2.49 -3.85
N TYR A 88 -21.57 1.43 -3.70
CA TYR A 88 -22.96 1.43 -4.13
C TYR A 88 -23.77 2.51 -3.41
N ARG A 89 -24.42 3.39 -4.16
CA ARG A 89 -25.15 4.58 -3.68
C ARG A 89 -24.30 5.57 -2.88
N GLY A 90 -22.98 5.51 -3.00
CA GLY A 90 -22.07 6.52 -2.47
C GLY A 90 -21.85 7.63 -3.49
N ARG A 91 -21.33 8.78 -3.03
CA ARG A 91 -20.91 9.88 -3.90
C ARG A 91 -19.45 9.69 -4.30
N LEU A 92 -19.20 9.03 -5.42
CA LEU A 92 -17.84 8.73 -5.86
C LEU A 92 -17.20 9.95 -6.56
N ILE A 93 -16.09 10.43 -5.99
CA ILE A 93 -15.28 11.51 -6.56
C ILE A 93 -14.05 10.88 -7.22
N LEU A 94 -13.96 10.96 -8.56
CA LEU A 94 -12.87 10.38 -9.35
C LEU A 94 -11.57 11.21 -9.24
N SER A 95 -10.94 11.12 -8.08
CA SER A 95 -9.60 11.64 -7.78
C SER A 95 -8.51 10.60 -8.09
N VAL A 96 -7.24 11.01 -8.11
CA VAL A 96 -6.10 10.10 -8.37
C VAL A 96 -6.09 8.89 -7.44
N PRO A 97 -6.27 9.00 -6.10
CA PRO A 97 -6.34 7.83 -5.21
C PRO A 97 -7.44 6.84 -5.60
N VAL A 98 -8.61 7.35 -5.99
CA VAL A 98 -9.75 6.52 -6.40
C VAL A 98 -9.48 5.80 -7.71
N LEU A 99 -8.86 6.47 -8.68
CA LEU A 99 -8.52 5.84 -9.95
C LEU A 99 -7.59 4.65 -9.76
N TRP A 100 -6.54 4.78 -8.93
CA TRP A 100 -5.66 3.67 -8.57
C TRP A 100 -6.42 2.52 -7.89
N THR A 101 -7.38 2.85 -7.04
CA THR A 101 -8.24 1.86 -6.36
C THR A 101 -9.16 1.14 -7.34
N LEU A 102 -9.78 1.84 -8.30
CA LEU A 102 -10.60 1.22 -9.33
C LEU A 102 -9.76 0.35 -10.29
N GLY A 103 -8.57 0.84 -10.66
CA GLY A 103 -7.60 0.05 -11.43
C GLY A 103 -7.25 -1.27 -10.73
N PHE A 104 -6.96 -1.20 -9.42
CA PHE A 104 -6.78 -2.40 -8.60
C PHE A 104 -7.97 -3.35 -8.70
N MET A 105 -9.19 -2.87 -8.52
CA MET A 105 -10.37 -3.77 -8.52
C MET A 105 -10.48 -4.57 -9.82
N VAL A 106 -10.15 -3.96 -10.96
CA VAL A 106 -10.16 -4.65 -12.25
C VAL A 106 -9.01 -5.65 -12.37
N THR A 107 -7.78 -5.17 -12.19
CA THR A 107 -6.57 -5.98 -12.42
C THR A 107 -6.40 -7.10 -11.40
N PHE A 108 -6.67 -6.83 -10.13
CA PHE A 108 -6.57 -7.82 -9.06
C PHE A 108 -7.66 -8.89 -9.16
N THR A 109 -8.86 -8.54 -9.63
CA THR A 109 -9.93 -9.52 -9.89
C THR A 109 -9.49 -10.51 -10.98
N ILE A 110 -8.92 -10.03 -12.09
CA ILE A 110 -8.35 -10.89 -13.15
C ILE A 110 -7.24 -11.77 -12.55
N GLY A 111 -6.33 -11.17 -11.76
CA GLY A 111 -5.27 -11.89 -11.06
C GLY A 111 -5.80 -13.00 -10.14
N GLY A 112 -6.84 -12.70 -9.35
CA GLY A 112 -7.48 -13.67 -8.47
C GLY A 112 -8.12 -14.82 -9.21
N MET A 113 -8.88 -14.56 -10.29
CA MET A 113 -9.51 -15.59 -11.13
C MET A 113 -8.45 -16.50 -11.77
N THR A 114 -7.39 -15.94 -12.30
CA THR A 114 -6.29 -16.72 -12.90
C THR A 114 -5.47 -17.47 -11.85
N GLY A 115 -5.42 -16.97 -10.61
CA GLY A 115 -4.84 -17.67 -9.46
C GLY A 115 -5.63 -18.90 -9.06
N VAL A 116 -6.98 -18.82 -9.08
CA VAL A 116 -7.85 -19.98 -8.85
C VAL A 116 -7.63 -21.05 -9.93
N LEU A 117 -7.43 -20.66 -11.18
CA LEU A 117 -7.07 -21.60 -12.25
C LEU A 117 -5.74 -22.30 -11.98
N LEU A 118 -4.70 -21.56 -11.59
CA LEU A 118 -3.39 -22.12 -11.25
C LEU A 118 -3.41 -22.98 -9.96
N ALA A 119 -4.40 -22.79 -9.09
CA ALA A 119 -4.58 -23.62 -7.90
C ALA A 119 -5.06 -25.03 -8.22
N ILE A 120 -5.54 -25.29 -9.44
CA ILE A 120 -5.93 -26.62 -9.93
C ILE A 120 -4.68 -27.34 -10.43
N PRO A 121 -4.19 -28.42 -9.78
CA PRO A 121 -2.95 -29.09 -10.16
C PRO A 121 -2.89 -29.49 -11.64
N GLY A 122 -4.00 -30.00 -12.20
CA GLY A 122 -4.08 -30.40 -13.62
C GLY A 122 -3.88 -29.21 -14.58
N ALA A 123 -4.37 -28.01 -14.23
CA ALA A 123 -4.14 -26.80 -15.00
C ALA A 123 -2.69 -26.31 -14.83
N ASP A 124 -2.15 -26.35 -13.60
CA ASP A 124 -0.79 -25.92 -13.33
C ASP A 124 0.25 -26.80 -14.02
N TYR A 125 0.00 -28.09 -14.21
CA TYR A 125 0.92 -28.97 -14.98
C TYR A 125 1.20 -28.46 -16.39
N VAL A 126 0.25 -27.75 -17.02
CA VAL A 126 0.41 -27.16 -18.35
C VAL A 126 0.93 -25.71 -18.27
N LEU A 127 0.49 -24.95 -17.26
CA LEU A 127 0.74 -23.52 -17.16
C LEU A 127 1.96 -23.18 -16.27
N HIS A 128 2.49 -24.17 -15.54
CA HIS A 128 3.65 -24.00 -14.67
C HIS A 128 4.86 -23.48 -15.44
N ASN A 129 5.52 -22.46 -14.89
CA ASN A 129 6.66 -21.80 -15.53
C ASN A 129 6.41 -21.25 -16.95
N SER A 130 5.14 -21.09 -17.37
CA SER A 130 4.78 -20.39 -18.61
C SER A 130 4.64 -18.88 -18.41
N LEU A 131 4.40 -18.15 -19.50
CA LEU A 131 4.07 -16.72 -19.45
C LEU A 131 2.70 -16.45 -18.82
N PHE A 132 1.82 -17.46 -18.72
CA PHE A 132 0.58 -17.34 -17.96
C PHE A 132 0.84 -17.02 -16.48
N LEU A 133 1.80 -17.71 -15.87
CA LEU A 133 2.21 -17.44 -14.49
C LEU A 133 2.75 -16.01 -14.35
N ILE A 134 3.51 -15.53 -15.34
CA ILE A 134 4.03 -14.15 -15.34
C ILE A 134 2.87 -13.13 -15.33
N ALA A 135 1.88 -13.33 -16.21
CA ALA A 135 0.69 -12.50 -16.26
C ALA A 135 -0.07 -12.50 -14.91
N HIS A 136 -0.28 -13.71 -14.34
CA HIS A 136 -0.98 -13.86 -13.07
C HIS A 136 -0.34 -13.05 -11.94
N PHE A 137 0.95 -13.27 -11.67
CA PHE A 137 1.54 -12.62 -10.51
C PHE A 137 1.74 -11.10 -10.72
N HIS A 138 1.89 -10.60 -11.95
CA HIS A 138 1.89 -9.17 -12.20
C HIS A 138 0.50 -8.54 -11.97
N ASN A 139 -0.58 -9.24 -12.30
CA ASN A 139 -1.93 -8.79 -11.97
C ASN A 139 -2.17 -8.70 -10.46
N THR A 140 -1.57 -9.59 -9.67
CA THR A 140 -1.71 -9.57 -8.21
C THR A 140 -0.73 -8.60 -7.53
N ILE A 141 0.54 -8.55 -7.96
CA ILE A 141 1.56 -7.69 -7.34
C ILE A 141 1.43 -6.24 -7.82
N ILE A 142 1.46 -6.00 -9.13
CA ILE A 142 1.35 -4.62 -9.65
C ILE A 142 -0.08 -4.13 -9.49
N GLY A 143 -1.05 -4.88 -10.02
CA GLY A 143 -2.47 -4.54 -9.93
C GLY A 143 -3.00 -4.51 -8.49
N GLY A 144 -2.46 -5.35 -7.60
CA GLY A 144 -2.80 -5.39 -6.19
C GLY A 144 -1.96 -4.45 -5.33
N ALA A 145 -0.70 -4.81 -5.08
CA ALA A 145 0.13 -4.10 -4.11
C ALA A 145 0.60 -2.74 -4.63
N VAL A 146 1.20 -2.65 -5.84
CA VAL A 146 1.75 -1.38 -6.34
C VAL A 146 0.66 -0.33 -6.52
N PHE A 147 -0.49 -0.68 -7.11
CA PHE A 147 -1.62 0.25 -7.25
C PHE A 147 -2.15 0.70 -5.89
N GLY A 148 -2.15 -0.20 -4.88
CA GLY A 148 -2.51 0.15 -3.51
C GLY A 148 -1.55 1.17 -2.90
N TYR A 149 -0.26 0.96 -3.04
CA TYR A 149 0.74 1.91 -2.53
C TYR A 149 0.71 3.25 -3.28
N LEU A 150 0.43 3.26 -4.58
CA LEU A 150 0.26 4.51 -5.34
C LEU A 150 -1.04 5.25 -4.94
N ALA A 151 -2.12 4.51 -4.65
CA ALA A 151 -3.34 5.09 -4.09
C ALA A 151 -3.07 5.72 -2.71
N GLY A 152 -2.40 4.98 -1.81
CA GLY A 152 -2.03 5.45 -0.48
C GLY A 152 -1.06 6.62 -0.52
N PHE A 153 -0.06 6.58 -1.39
CA PHE A 153 0.87 7.69 -1.59
C PHE A 153 0.12 8.97 -1.96
N ALA A 154 -0.78 8.90 -2.95
CA ALA A 154 -1.55 10.07 -3.37
C ALA A 154 -2.54 10.52 -2.29
N PHE A 155 -3.10 9.60 -1.50
CA PHE A 155 -4.07 9.86 -0.43
C PHE A 155 -3.43 10.56 0.78
N TRP A 156 -2.31 10.03 1.30
CA TRP A 156 -1.65 10.59 2.48
C TRP A 156 -0.56 11.64 2.17
N PHE A 157 -0.25 11.87 0.89
CA PHE A 157 0.74 12.89 0.52
C PHE A 157 0.44 14.28 1.11
N PRO A 158 -0.82 14.80 1.05
CA PRO A 158 -1.14 16.08 1.68
C PRO A 158 -0.85 16.09 3.18
N LYS A 159 -1.16 15.01 3.88
CA LYS A 159 -0.88 14.87 5.31
C LYS A 159 0.62 14.92 5.61
N ALA A 160 1.43 14.27 4.81
CA ALA A 160 2.88 14.20 5.02
C ALA A 160 3.62 15.49 4.61
N MET A 161 3.18 16.13 3.53
CA MET A 161 3.91 17.24 2.89
C MET A 161 3.23 18.59 3.01
N GLY A 162 1.98 18.65 3.47
CA GLY A 162 1.22 19.89 3.64
C GLY A 162 0.57 20.44 2.35
N PHE A 163 0.67 19.73 1.22
CA PHE A 163 0.04 20.14 -0.04
C PHE A 163 -0.37 18.94 -0.88
N LYS A 164 -1.38 19.11 -1.72
CA LYS A 164 -1.90 18.05 -2.61
C LYS A 164 -0.99 17.82 -3.81
N LEU A 165 -1.03 16.60 -4.36
CA LEU A 165 -0.44 16.31 -5.66
C LEU A 165 -1.29 16.88 -6.80
N ASP A 166 -0.64 17.24 -7.90
CA ASP A 166 -1.34 17.72 -9.11
C ASP A 166 -2.22 16.62 -9.71
N GLU A 167 -3.51 16.90 -9.80
CA GLU A 167 -4.51 15.94 -10.26
C GLU A 167 -4.40 15.63 -11.76
N LYS A 168 -4.01 16.59 -12.60
CA LYS A 168 -3.98 16.40 -14.06
C LYS A 168 -2.88 15.45 -14.47
N THR A 169 -1.67 15.70 -13.98
CA THR A 169 -0.53 14.83 -14.25
C THR A 169 -0.68 13.47 -13.57
N GLY A 170 -1.29 13.42 -12.38
CA GLY A 170 -1.61 12.16 -11.71
C GLY A 170 -2.60 11.29 -12.47
N LYS A 171 -3.65 11.88 -13.04
CA LYS A 171 -4.60 11.17 -13.91
C LYS A 171 -3.94 10.67 -15.20
N ALA A 172 -3.06 11.46 -15.80
CA ALA A 172 -2.28 11.02 -16.96
C ALA A 172 -1.38 9.83 -16.61
N ALA A 173 -0.69 9.89 -15.48
CA ALA A 173 0.11 8.77 -14.97
C ALA A 173 -0.74 7.51 -14.80
N PHE A 174 -1.88 7.60 -14.11
CA PHE A 174 -2.78 6.46 -13.89
C PHE A 174 -3.22 5.82 -15.21
N TRP A 175 -3.71 6.61 -16.17
CA TRP A 175 -4.20 6.05 -17.42
C TRP A 175 -3.10 5.40 -18.27
N CYS A 176 -1.89 5.98 -18.29
CA CYS A 176 -0.76 5.34 -18.93
C CYS A 176 -0.40 4.01 -18.25
N TRP A 177 -0.38 3.98 -16.91
CA TRP A 177 -0.16 2.73 -16.18
C TRP A 177 -1.24 1.70 -16.44
N GLN A 178 -2.52 2.07 -16.35
CA GLN A 178 -3.63 1.13 -16.48
C GLN A 178 -3.73 0.54 -17.90
N ILE A 179 -3.65 1.40 -18.92
CA ILE A 179 -3.68 0.97 -20.32
C ILE A 179 -2.42 0.17 -20.66
N GLY A 180 -1.26 0.71 -20.29
CA GLY A 180 0.01 0.04 -20.50
C GLY A 180 0.08 -1.31 -19.81
N PHE A 181 -0.45 -1.42 -18.58
CA PHE A 181 -0.52 -2.68 -17.84
C PHE A 181 -1.36 -3.75 -18.58
N LEU A 182 -2.56 -3.37 -19.04
CA LEU A 182 -3.40 -4.30 -19.82
C LEU A 182 -2.72 -4.75 -21.11
N LEU A 183 -2.10 -3.82 -21.83
CA LEU A 183 -1.36 -4.13 -23.07
C LEU A 183 -0.11 -4.97 -22.80
N ALA A 184 0.57 -4.77 -21.67
CA ALA A 184 1.79 -5.52 -21.35
C ALA A 184 1.50 -6.94 -20.86
N PHE A 185 0.47 -7.14 -20.03
CA PHE A 185 0.30 -8.39 -19.30
C PHE A 185 -0.87 -9.27 -19.81
N MET A 186 -1.92 -8.71 -20.43
CA MET A 186 -2.98 -9.56 -20.99
C MET A 186 -2.50 -10.46 -22.13
N PRO A 187 -1.63 -10.01 -23.07
CA PRO A 187 -1.06 -10.88 -24.10
C PRO A 187 -0.25 -12.05 -23.54
N LEU A 188 0.35 -11.91 -22.35
CA LEU A 188 1.14 -12.99 -21.74
C LEU A 188 0.28 -14.16 -21.29
N TYR A 189 -1.00 -13.96 -20.97
CA TYR A 189 -1.93 -15.07 -20.74
C TYR A 189 -2.12 -15.90 -22.02
N VAL A 190 -2.28 -15.23 -23.17
CA VAL A 190 -2.40 -15.90 -24.47
C VAL A 190 -1.12 -16.67 -24.80
N LEU A 191 0.05 -16.03 -24.65
CA LEU A 191 1.34 -16.68 -24.87
C LEU A 191 1.56 -17.89 -23.97
N GLY A 192 1.11 -17.81 -22.70
CA GLY A 192 1.14 -18.95 -21.79
C GLY A 192 0.27 -20.12 -22.24
N PHE A 193 -0.95 -19.86 -22.74
CA PHE A 193 -1.80 -20.89 -23.34
C PHE A 193 -1.23 -21.47 -24.65
N LEU A 194 -0.47 -20.66 -25.39
CA LEU A 194 0.27 -21.13 -26.58
C LEU A 194 1.56 -21.89 -26.24
N GLY A 195 1.83 -22.14 -24.96
CA GLY A 195 2.96 -22.93 -24.49
C GLY A 195 4.28 -22.16 -24.36
N MET A 196 4.28 -20.82 -24.45
CA MET A 196 5.50 -20.06 -24.27
C MET A 196 5.97 -20.10 -22.82
N THR A 197 7.17 -20.63 -22.58
CA THR A 197 7.79 -20.70 -21.26
C THR A 197 8.37 -19.35 -20.86
N ARG A 198 8.45 -19.08 -19.55
CA ARG A 198 9.16 -17.89 -19.03
C ARG A 198 10.68 -18.06 -19.13
N ARG A 199 11.42 -16.96 -19.02
CA ARG A 199 12.90 -16.91 -18.98
C ARG A 199 13.58 -17.25 -20.30
N LEU A 200 12.87 -17.18 -21.42
CA LEU A 200 13.51 -17.24 -22.73
C LEU A 200 14.24 -15.90 -23.01
N ASN A 201 15.46 -15.99 -23.54
CA ASN A 201 16.20 -14.81 -24.01
C ASN A 201 15.86 -14.44 -25.47
N HIS A 202 15.41 -15.43 -26.27
CA HIS A 202 14.94 -15.25 -27.64
C HIS A 202 13.94 -16.34 -28.01
N THR A 203 13.23 -16.14 -29.11
CA THR A 203 12.31 -17.13 -29.69
C THR A 203 12.26 -16.94 -31.20
N ASP A 204 12.22 -18.06 -31.92
CA ASP A 204 12.09 -18.09 -33.38
C ASP A 204 10.64 -18.42 -33.82
N ASN A 205 9.70 -18.55 -32.88
CA ASN A 205 8.32 -18.87 -33.21
C ASN A 205 7.57 -17.60 -33.68
N PRO A 206 7.17 -17.53 -34.98
CA PRO A 206 6.52 -16.35 -35.53
C PRO A 206 5.12 -16.10 -34.93
N ASP A 207 4.41 -17.13 -34.44
CA ASP A 207 3.06 -17.03 -33.90
C ASP A 207 3.01 -16.25 -32.57
N TRP A 208 4.14 -16.14 -31.91
CA TRP A 208 4.25 -15.39 -30.65
C TRP A 208 4.57 -13.90 -30.85
N ASN A 209 5.11 -13.52 -31.99
CA ASN A 209 5.67 -12.17 -32.23
C ASN A 209 4.62 -11.07 -32.03
N ILE A 210 3.40 -11.24 -32.55
CA ILE A 210 2.36 -10.21 -32.42
C ILE A 210 2.04 -9.91 -30.94
N TRP A 211 1.95 -10.93 -30.11
CA TRP A 211 1.65 -10.79 -28.69
C TRP A 211 2.82 -10.16 -27.93
N LEU A 212 4.06 -10.51 -28.29
CA LEU A 212 5.26 -9.91 -27.72
C LEU A 212 5.39 -8.43 -28.09
N TYR A 213 5.06 -8.03 -29.33
CA TYR A 213 5.06 -6.64 -29.74
C TYR A 213 4.00 -5.82 -29.00
N ILE A 214 2.80 -6.37 -28.83
CA ILE A 214 1.74 -5.70 -28.02
C ILE A 214 2.22 -5.54 -26.58
N ALA A 215 2.81 -6.57 -25.97
CA ALA A 215 3.33 -6.52 -24.62
C ALA A 215 4.48 -5.50 -24.48
N ALA A 216 5.41 -5.46 -25.45
CA ALA A 216 6.49 -4.49 -25.46
C ALA A 216 5.97 -3.03 -25.58
N PHE A 217 4.98 -2.80 -26.45
CA PHE A 217 4.31 -1.51 -26.54
C PHE A 217 3.63 -1.12 -25.21
N GLY A 218 2.96 -2.08 -24.57
CA GLY A 218 2.37 -1.88 -23.23
C GLY A 218 3.42 -1.47 -22.19
N ALA A 219 4.58 -2.13 -22.16
CA ALA A 219 5.69 -1.77 -21.29
C ALA A 219 6.21 -0.34 -21.56
N PHE A 220 6.29 0.07 -22.82
CA PHE A 220 6.64 1.44 -23.20
C PHE A 220 5.61 2.46 -22.67
N VAL A 221 4.31 2.15 -22.77
CA VAL A 221 3.24 3.01 -22.21
C VAL A 221 3.33 3.12 -20.69
N ILE A 222 3.71 2.03 -19.97
CA ILE A 222 3.98 2.09 -18.53
C ILE A 222 5.16 3.02 -18.25
N ALA A 223 6.23 2.98 -19.05
CA ALA A 223 7.37 3.89 -18.89
C ALA A 223 6.95 5.36 -19.02
N ILE A 224 6.03 5.68 -19.95
CA ILE A 224 5.41 7.02 -20.03
C ILE A 224 4.62 7.32 -18.76
N GLY A 225 3.92 6.35 -18.20
CA GLY A 225 3.20 6.49 -16.92
C GLY A 225 4.14 6.85 -15.76
N ILE A 226 5.31 6.19 -15.67
CA ILE A 226 6.35 6.52 -14.69
C ILE A 226 6.87 7.95 -14.91
N PHE A 227 7.11 8.34 -16.15
CA PHE A 227 7.49 9.73 -16.45
C PHE A 227 6.45 10.74 -15.95
N PHE A 228 5.15 10.48 -16.16
CA PHE A 228 4.10 11.35 -15.64
C PHE A 228 4.03 11.36 -14.12
N GLN A 229 4.38 10.26 -13.42
CA GLN A 229 4.47 10.24 -11.95
C GLN A 229 5.61 11.16 -11.45
N LEU A 230 6.78 11.11 -12.08
CA LEU A 230 7.89 12.00 -11.75
C LEU A 230 7.54 13.46 -12.08
N LEU A 231 6.88 13.69 -13.21
CA LEU A 231 6.37 15.01 -13.58
C LEU A 231 5.32 15.51 -12.60
N GLN A 232 4.44 14.65 -12.10
CA GLN A 232 3.46 15.00 -11.07
C GLN A 232 4.15 15.52 -9.82
N LEU A 233 5.18 14.85 -9.34
CA LEU A 233 5.96 15.33 -8.20
C LEU A 233 6.58 16.71 -8.48
N PHE A 234 7.26 16.84 -9.60
CA PHE A 234 7.89 18.11 -9.99
C PHE A 234 6.90 19.27 -10.06
N VAL A 235 5.76 19.07 -10.75
CA VAL A 235 4.69 20.08 -10.90
C VAL A 235 4.08 20.42 -9.53
N SER A 236 3.86 19.41 -8.67
CA SER A 236 3.29 19.61 -7.35
C SER A 236 4.21 20.42 -6.44
N PHE A 237 5.50 20.12 -6.43
CA PHE A 237 6.49 20.90 -5.66
C PHE A 237 6.63 22.33 -6.19
N LYS A 238 6.61 22.52 -7.51
CA LYS A 238 6.64 23.86 -8.12
C LYS A 238 5.41 24.70 -7.76
N ASN A 239 4.23 24.08 -7.64
CA ASN A 239 2.97 24.75 -7.36
C ASN A 239 2.50 24.54 -5.90
N LYS A 240 3.39 24.19 -4.97
CA LYS A 240 3.05 23.83 -3.58
C LYS A 240 2.17 24.86 -2.86
N GLU A 241 2.38 26.14 -3.11
CA GLU A 241 1.59 27.22 -2.50
C GLU A 241 0.11 27.20 -2.94
N LYS A 242 -0.15 26.89 -4.22
CA LYS A 242 -1.51 26.77 -4.76
C LYS A 242 -2.20 25.48 -4.34
N LEU A 243 -1.44 24.44 -4.05
CA LEU A 243 -1.90 23.12 -3.67
C LEU A 243 -1.88 22.91 -2.14
N ASN A 244 -1.54 23.95 -1.39
CA ASN A 244 -1.40 23.89 0.05
C ASN A 244 -2.69 23.43 0.75
N ASP A 245 -2.54 22.54 1.71
CA ASP A 245 -3.63 22.08 2.58
C ASP A 245 -3.64 22.89 3.87
N THR A 246 -4.58 23.82 3.97
CA THR A 246 -4.79 24.64 5.17
C THR A 246 -5.76 24.03 6.17
N THR A 247 -6.43 22.91 5.80
CA THR A 247 -7.51 22.32 6.60
C THR A 247 -7.03 21.19 7.51
N GLY A 248 -5.96 20.51 7.14
CA GLY A 248 -5.54 19.24 7.75
C GLY A 248 -6.40 18.04 7.34
N ASP A 249 -7.54 18.26 6.68
CA ASP A 249 -8.46 17.23 6.20
C ASP A 249 -8.95 17.52 4.77
N PRO A 250 -8.06 17.46 3.77
CA PRO A 250 -8.37 17.87 2.39
C PRO A 250 -9.34 16.93 1.68
N TRP A 251 -9.63 15.77 2.26
CA TRP A 251 -10.48 14.72 1.68
C TRP A 251 -11.79 14.50 2.44
N ASN A 252 -12.00 15.15 3.57
CA ASN A 252 -13.04 14.84 4.53
C ASN A 252 -12.95 13.37 5.00
N GLY A 253 -11.75 13.00 5.49
CA GLY A 253 -11.40 11.65 5.87
C GLY A 253 -12.15 11.12 7.11
N HIS A 254 -12.00 9.82 7.39
CA HIS A 254 -12.75 9.13 8.43
C HIS A 254 -11.93 8.88 9.70
N THR A 255 -10.62 8.82 9.59
CA THR A 255 -9.68 8.39 10.63
C THR A 255 -8.93 9.57 11.27
N LEU A 256 -8.36 9.34 12.45
CA LEU A 256 -7.84 10.41 13.32
C LEU A 256 -6.65 11.18 12.77
N GLU A 257 -5.87 10.64 11.85
CA GLU A 257 -4.80 11.39 11.21
C GLU A 257 -5.29 12.66 10.51
N TRP A 258 -6.54 12.66 10.07
CA TRP A 258 -7.16 13.83 9.43
C TRP A 258 -7.62 14.90 10.42
N SER A 259 -7.61 14.62 11.71
CA SER A 259 -7.90 15.61 12.76
C SER A 259 -6.70 16.51 13.13
N THR A 260 -5.51 16.19 12.63
CA THR A 260 -4.28 16.95 12.87
C THR A 260 -3.95 17.90 11.70
N ALA A 261 -2.99 18.81 11.90
CA ALA A 261 -2.46 19.66 10.83
C ALA A 261 -1.82 18.85 9.68
N SER A 262 -1.59 19.48 8.55
CA SER A 262 -0.82 18.94 7.42
C SER A 262 0.41 19.83 7.15
N PRO A 263 1.65 19.39 7.48
CA PRO A 263 2.04 18.18 8.25
C PRO A 263 1.56 18.20 9.71
N PRO A 264 1.43 17.02 10.36
CA PRO A 264 1.01 16.95 11.74
C PRO A 264 2.06 17.56 12.69
N GLN A 265 1.61 18.05 13.83
CA GLN A 265 2.48 18.46 14.91
C GLN A 265 3.37 17.27 15.34
N PHE A 266 4.60 17.57 15.78
CA PHE A 266 5.56 16.51 16.14
C PHE A 266 5.13 15.64 17.34
N TYR A 267 4.20 16.11 18.16
CA TYR A 267 3.57 15.35 19.26
C TYR A 267 2.21 14.73 18.86
N ASN A 268 1.73 14.91 17.64
CA ASN A 268 0.44 14.53 17.07
C ASN A 268 -0.76 15.21 17.75
N PHE A 269 -1.05 14.91 19.02
CA PHE A 269 -2.22 15.42 19.75
C PHE A 269 -1.80 16.13 21.02
N ALA A 270 -2.18 17.40 21.17
CA ALA A 270 -2.01 18.14 22.43
C ALA A 270 -2.86 17.56 23.56
N LYS A 271 -4.02 16.98 23.21
CA LYS A 271 -4.87 16.19 24.10
C LYS A 271 -5.34 14.96 23.34
N ILE A 272 -5.07 13.77 23.90
CA ILE A 272 -5.48 12.50 23.27
C ILE A 272 -7.02 12.47 23.17
N PRO A 273 -7.58 12.31 21.95
CA PRO A 273 -9.02 12.30 21.74
C PRO A 273 -9.67 11.07 22.36
N HIS A 274 -10.89 11.24 22.85
CA HIS A 274 -11.70 10.13 23.36
C HIS A 274 -12.46 9.48 22.20
N ILE A 275 -12.07 8.25 21.85
CA ILE A 275 -12.63 7.49 20.73
C ILE A 275 -13.88 6.74 21.16
N LYS A 276 -14.98 6.91 20.41
CA LYS A 276 -16.27 6.23 20.65
C LYS A 276 -16.67 5.31 19.51
N ASP A 277 -16.11 5.50 18.30
CA ASP A 277 -16.44 4.72 17.10
C ASP A 277 -15.16 4.34 16.32
N ILE A 278 -15.29 3.39 15.41
CA ILE A 278 -14.24 2.93 14.50
C ILE A 278 -13.82 4.07 13.57
N ASP A 279 -14.81 4.77 12.98
CA ASP A 279 -14.59 5.97 12.16
C ASP A 279 -14.50 7.22 13.06
N ALA A 280 -13.47 7.25 13.91
CA ALA A 280 -13.37 8.15 15.04
C ALA A 280 -13.46 9.63 14.64
N TRP A 281 -12.82 10.05 13.54
CA TRP A 281 -12.87 11.44 13.09
C TRP A 281 -14.24 11.82 12.51
N THR A 282 -14.87 10.92 11.74
CA THR A 282 -16.25 11.11 11.27
C THR A 282 -17.21 11.25 12.44
N ASP A 283 -17.15 10.37 13.44
CA ASP A 283 -17.97 10.43 14.63
C ASP A 283 -17.77 11.75 15.41
N MET A 284 -16.53 12.22 15.57
CA MET A 284 -16.24 13.51 16.19
C MET A 284 -16.84 14.68 15.40
N LYS A 285 -16.79 14.66 14.07
CA LYS A 285 -17.41 15.67 13.20
C LYS A 285 -18.94 15.66 13.35
N GLU A 286 -19.56 14.49 13.32
CA GLU A 286 -21.02 14.32 13.48
C GLU A 286 -21.51 14.81 14.85
N ARG A 287 -20.72 14.65 15.91
CA ARG A 287 -21.04 15.13 17.26
C ARG A 287 -20.71 16.62 17.49
N GLY A 288 -20.09 17.30 16.50
CA GLY A 288 -19.63 18.68 16.66
C GLY A 288 -18.44 18.84 17.64
N GLU A 289 -17.72 17.76 17.90
CA GLU A 289 -16.54 17.73 18.79
C GLU A 289 -15.22 17.91 18.01
N SER A 290 -15.27 18.09 16.68
CA SER A 290 -14.11 18.36 15.86
C SER A 290 -13.53 19.76 16.16
N TYR A 291 -12.20 19.88 16.19
CA TYR A 291 -11.47 21.12 16.40
C TYR A 291 -11.73 21.85 17.73
N GLN A 292 -12.22 21.17 18.75
CA GLN A 292 -12.40 21.74 20.07
C GLN A 292 -11.06 21.94 20.77
N ARG A 293 -10.83 23.13 21.31
CA ARG A 293 -9.66 23.41 22.17
C ARG A 293 -9.87 22.79 23.54
N PRO A 294 -8.83 22.17 24.14
CA PRO A 294 -8.87 21.82 25.54
C PRO A 294 -8.93 23.11 26.40
N GLU A 295 -9.61 23.06 27.54
CA GLU A 295 -9.67 24.19 28.48
C GLU A 295 -8.27 24.56 29.00
N LYS A 296 -7.40 23.57 29.15
CA LYS A 296 -6.02 23.74 29.63
C LYS A 296 -5.10 22.73 28.97
N TYR A 297 -3.93 23.21 28.52
CA TYR A 297 -2.85 22.35 28.06
C TYR A 297 -1.97 21.88 29.21
N THR A 298 -1.31 20.75 29.03
CA THR A 298 -0.34 20.17 29.97
C THR A 298 0.98 19.91 29.23
N PRO A 299 2.13 19.90 29.94
CA PRO A 299 3.39 19.53 29.30
C PRO A 299 3.31 18.13 28.70
N ILE A 300 3.87 17.96 27.49
CA ILE A 300 3.84 16.69 26.77
C ILE A 300 5.21 16.01 26.87
N HIS A 301 5.21 14.77 27.40
CA HIS A 301 6.41 13.97 27.50
C HIS A 301 6.74 13.33 26.13
N MET A 302 7.93 13.61 25.61
CA MET A 302 8.37 13.17 24.28
C MET A 302 9.75 12.50 24.35
N PRO A 303 9.97 11.44 23.55
CA PRO A 303 11.29 10.84 23.42
C PRO A 303 12.22 11.75 22.62
N LYS A 304 13.50 11.80 22.99
CA LYS A 304 14.53 12.47 22.21
C LYS A 304 14.86 11.68 20.94
N ASN A 305 15.03 12.39 19.84
CA ASN A 305 15.53 11.81 18.61
C ASN A 305 16.95 11.25 18.80
N THR A 306 17.20 10.09 18.21
CA THR A 306 18.49 9.42 18.31
C THR A 306 18.92 8.86 16.96
N SER A 307 20.21 8.96 16.67
CA SER A 307 20.83 8.33 15.50
C SER A 307 21.17 6.83 15.69
N ALA A 308 20.89 6.26 16.87
CA ALA A 308 21.23 4.87 17.17
C ALA A 308 20.63 3.90 16.16
N GLY A 309 19.36 4.09 15.74
CA GLY A 309 18.71 3.27 14.74
C GLY A 309 19.44 3.26 13.39
N VAL A 310 19.93 4.42 12.95
CA VAL A 310 20.69 4.56 11.70
C VAL A 310 22.01 3.79 11.80
N PHE A 311 22.77 3.97 12.85
CA PHE A 311 24.04 3.26 13.03
C PHE A 311 23.87 1.76 13.20
N MET A 312 22.82 1.31 13.89
CA MET A 312 22.48 -0.12 13.99
C MET A 312 22.14 -0.69 12.60
N SER A 313 21.29 0.00 11.85
CA SER A 313 20.91 -0.42 10.50
C SER A 313 22.12 -0.53 9.58
N MET A 314 23.00 0.48 9.57
CA MET A 314 24.24 0.45 8.78
C MET A 314 25.16 -0.72 9.18
N SER A 315 25.29 -0.97 10.49
CA SER A 315 26.14 -2.06 11.01
C SER A 315 25.61 -3.44 10.60
N PHE A 316 24.30 -3.68 10.72
CA PHE A 316 23.70 -4.96 10.32
C PHE A 316 23.57 -5.11 8.81
N THR A 317 23.45 -4.02 8.04
CA THR A 317 23.55 -4.03 6.58
C THR A 317 24.94 -4.45 6.14
N LEU A 318 25.99 -3.88 6.78
CA LEU A 318 27.37 -4.27 6.53
C LEU A 318 27.61 -5.76 6.86
N MET A 319 27.07 -6.23 7.99
CA MET A 319 27.12 -7.65 8.35
C MET A 319 26.43 -8.52 7.29
N GLY A 320 25.21 -8.16 6.87
CA GLY A 320 24.47 -8.89 5.84
C GLY A 320 25.20 -8.95 4.49
N PHE A 321 25.75 -7.83 4.04
CA PHE A 321 26.61 -7.79 2.86
C PHE A 321 27.81 -8.72 2.99
N ALA A 322 28.51 -8.63 4.11
CA ALA A 322 29.71 -9.45 4.36
C ALA A 322 29.39 -10.95 4.39
N LEU A 323 28.24 -11.36 4.97
CA LEU A 323 27.79 -12.75 4.96
C LEU A 323 27.49 -13.26 3.54
N ILE A 324 26.85 -12.47 2.70
CA ILE A 324 26.56 -12.84 1.30
C ILE A 324 27.86 -13.09 0.53
N TRP A 325 28.90 -12.26 0.75
CA TRP A 325 30.18 -12.35 0.05
C TRP A 325 31.23 -13.20 0.79
N HIS A 326 30.84 -13.90 1.88
CA HIS A 326 31.72 -14.75 2.72
C HIS A 326 32.94 -14.00 3.29
N ILE A 327 32.82 -12.68 3.54
CA ILE A 327 33.85 -11.84 4.17
C ILE A 327 33.69 -11.90 5.69
N TRP A 328 34.08 -13.01 6.30
CA TRP A 328 33.77 -13.35 7.69
C TRP A 328 34.25 -12.31 8.71
N TRP A 329 35.46 -11.77 8.52
CA TRP A 329 35.99 -10.75 9.44
C TRP A 329 35.11 -9.48 9.42
N LEU A 330 34.61 -9.08 8.24
CA LEU A 330 33.74 -7.89 8.08
C LEU A 330 32.34 -8.15 8.68
N ALA A 331 31.86 -9.38 8.61
CA ALA A 331 30.61 -9.78 9.27
C ALA A 331 30.71 -9.64 10.78
N VAL A 332 31.85 -10.05 11.37
CA VAL A 332 32.13 -9.88 12.80
C VAL A 332 32.21 -8.40 13.18
N VAL A 333 32.87 -7.58 12.37
CA VAL A 333 32.92 -6.12 12.58
C VAL A 333 31.53 -5.51 12.57
N GLY A 334 30.68 -5.84 11.60
CA GLY A 334 29.30 -5.36 11.52
C GLY A 334 28.47 -5.77 12.74
N LEU A 335 28.59 -7.03 13.15
CA LEU A 335 27.92 -7.55 14.36
C LEU A 335 28.34 -6.80 15.63
N VAL A 336 29.66 -6.70 15.86
CA VAL A 336 30.21 -6.04 17.05
C VAL A 336 29.85 -4.56 17.09
N ALA A 337 29.89 -3.88 15.94
CA ALA A 337 29.47 -2.48 15.83
C ALA A 337 27.97 -2.31 16.17
N GLY A 338 27.09 -3.16 15.63
CA GLY A 338 25.65 -3.14 15.93
C GLY A 338 25.35 -3.38 17.41
N ILE A 339 25.99 -4.40 18.01
CA ILE A 339 25.89 -4.69 19.44
C ILE A 339 26.44 -3.50 20.26
N GLY A 340 27.57 -2.91 19.87
CA GLY A 340 28.14 -1.75 20.54
C GLY A 340 27.21 -0.54 20.55
N VAL A 341 26.54 -0.25 19.44
CA VAL A 341 25.51 0.81 19.36
C VAL A 341 24.33 0.49 20.28
N PHE A 342 23.86 -0.75 20.30
CA PHE A 342 22.78 -1.19 21.18
C PHE A 342 23.12 -1.01 22.64
N ILE A 343 24.30 -1.51 23.07
CA ILE A 343 24.79 -1.35 24.43
C ILE A 343 24.90 0.12 24.80
N LYS A 344 25.54 0.94 23.98
CA LYS A 344 25.62 2.39 24.20
C LYS A 344 24.24 3.02 24.42
N ARG A 345 23.24 2.61 23.61
CA ARG A 345 21.87 3.13 23.75
C ARG A 345 21.22 2.71 25.06
N CYS A 346 21.45 1.47 25.55
CA CYS A 346 20.94 0.98 26.83
C CYS A 346 21.52 1.78 28.04
N TYR A 347 22.75 2.28 27.93
CA TYR A 347 23.38 3.11 28.99
C TYR A 347 23.10 4.62 28.88
N THR A 348 22.35 5.04 27.85
CA THR A 348 21.99 6.47 27.70
C THR A 348 20.81 6.78 28.61
N SER A 349 21.00 7.68 29.58
CA SER A 349 19.96 8.13 30.52
C SER A 349 19.13 9.32 30.01
N ASP A 350 19.71 10.14 29.15
CA ASP A 350 19.05 11.34 28.59
C ASP A 350 18.27 10.95 27.32
N VAL A 351 17.07 10.35 27.50
CA VAL A 351 16.29 9.72 26.42
C VAL A 351 14.99 10.44 26.10
N ASP A 352 14.59 11.42 26.91
CA ASP A 352 13.29 12.10 26.80
C ASP A 352 13.37 13.58 27.19
N TYR A 353 12.30 14.31 26.93
CA TYR A 353 12.12 15.71 27.31
C TYR A 353 10.63 16.04 27.40
N TYR A 354 10.32 17.19 28.01
CA TYR A 354 8.96 17.72 28.06
C TYR A 354 8.82 18.93 27.16
N VAL A 355 7.82 18.89 26.25
CA VAL A 355 7.36 20.08 25.52
C VAL A 355 6.56 20.92 26.50
N GLN A 356 6.98 22.16 26.71
CA GLN A 356 6.35 23.04 27.68
C GLN A 356 5.01 23.58 27.19
N VAL A 357 4.15 23.98 28.12
CA VAL A 357 2.77 24.42 27.82
C VAL A 357 2.74 25.60 26.85
N ASP A 358 3.62 26.56 27.00
CA ASP A 358 3.72 27.74 26.13
C ASP A 358 4.08 27.40 24.69
N GLU A 359 4.89 26.37 24.49
CA GLU A 359 5.22 25.84 23.16
C GLU A 359 4.02 25.12 22.54
N VAL A 360 3.32 24.27 23.33
CA VAL A 360 2.10 23.59 22.88
C VAL A 360 1.04 24.60 22.47
N GLU A 361 0.77 25.61 23.29
CA GLU A 361 -0.22 26.65 23.00
C GLU A 361 0.11 27.42 21.71
N ARG A 362 1.38 27.76 21.51
CA ARG A 362 1.83 28.44 20.29
C ARG A 362 1.60 27.60 19.04
N VAL A 363 1.94 26.30 19.08
CA VAL A 363 1.78 25.39 17.95
C VAL A 363 0.30 25.19 17.64
N GLU A 364 -0.53 24.94 18.65
CA GLU A 364 -1.97 24.72 18.47
C GLU A 364 -2.69 26.00 17.99
N ALA A 365 -2.30 27.19 18.45
CA ALA A 365 -2.87 28.44 17.97
C ALA A 365 -2.64 28.67 16.47
N THR A 366 -1.47 28.29 15.96
CA THR A 366 -1.14 28.38 14.53
C THR A 366 -2.01 27.42 13.70
N HIS A 367 -2.21 26.22 14.19
CA HIS A 367 -3.00 25.21 13.52
C HIS A 367 -4.51 25.56 13.49
N LEU A 368 -5.06 26.00 14.60
CA LEU A 368 -6.49 26.32 14.70
C LEU A 368 -6.87 27.58 13.92
N SER A 369 -5.97 28.55 13.78
CA SER A 369 -6.20 29.73 12.94
C SER A 369 -6.32 29.37 11.45
N ALA A 370 -5.56 28.36 10.99
CA ALA A 370 -5.67 27.85 9.62
C ALA A 370 -7.02 27.14 9.38
N ASN A 371 -7.49 26.32 10.33
CA ASN A 371 -8.75 25.56 10.19
C ASN A 371 -10.01 26.44 10.27
N THR A 372 -9.99 27.54 11.00
CA THR A 372 -11.15 28.46 11.10
C THR A 372 -11.35 29.29 9.83
N VAL A 373 -10.32 29.50 9.03
CA VAL A 373 -10.40 30.21 7.74
C VAL A 373 -10.90 29.29 6.62
N GLY A 374 -10.61 27.97 6.65
CA GLY A 374 -11.03 27.00 5.64
C GLY A 374 -12.45 26.41 5.82
N GLY A 375 -13.07 26.61 6.97
CA GLY A 375 -14.36 25.99 7.35
C GLY A 375 -15.63 26.74 6.91
N ARG A 376 -15.53 27.72 6.01
CA ARG A 376 -16.68 28.41 5.43
C ARG A 376 -16.63 28.40 3.90
N SER A 377 -16.95 27.26 3.30
CA SER A 377 -17.43 27.23 1.89
C SER A 377 -18.18 25.93 1.63
#